data_035df5f67986bd8165d0ee735881a8ca
#
_entry.id   035df5f67986bd8165d0ee735881a8ca
#
_cell.length_a   1.000
_cell.length_b   1.000
_cell.length_c   1.000
_cell.angle_alpha   90.00
_cell.angle_beta   90.00
_cell.angle_gamma   90.00
#
_symmetry.space_group_name_H-M   'P 1'
#
loop_
_entity.id
_entity.type
_entity.pdbx_description
1 polymer ?
#
loop_
_entity_poly.entity_id
_entity_poly.type
_entity_poly.pdbx_seq_one_letter_code
_entity_poly.pdbx_strand_id
1 'polypeptide(L)'
;TANPAVREYFCEVGRYWVKNFHIDGWRLDVASEVDDGFWRAFRKAVKEIDPDVLLIGEVWESAGHWLQGDMFDSTMNYDFRKHCNLFFAEQSIDASDFAGRITDMLMRYRMQMTPAQMNLLDSHDVSRFLSLCGGDMRRYRLAILFMMTFVGMPTVFYGDELGVQGLSEEEYRCPMPWDNENSTLCTFFKEAIAMRKKLEPLRCGDFRVVSAERGSGLIIYAREYCNQRVTICINRGGKAVDLDEEYGKLHWSEGLDHRKLCDHGFAVFVD
;
A
#
# COMPACT_ATOMS: atom_id res chain seq x y z
N THR A 1 21.65 20.09 -8.24
CA THR A 1 20.36 20.79 -8.08
C THR A 1 20.49 22.18 -7.48
N ALA A 2 21.56 22.51 -6.74
CA ALA A 2 21.82 23.86 -6.22
C ALA A 2 22.13 24.90 -7.30
N ASN A 3 22.63 24.48 -8.48
CA ASN A 3 22.89 25.40 -9.60
C ASN A 3 21.57 25.95 -10.16
N PRO A 4 21.37 27.29 -10.23
CA PRO A 4 20.11 27.88 -10.70
C PRO A 4 19.70 27.48 -12.12
N ALA A 5 20.65 27.33 -13.04
CA ALA A 5 20.37 26.94 -14.42
C ALA A 5 19.88 25.48 -14.51
N VAL A 6 20.49 24.57 -13.71
CA VAL A 6 20.05 23.18 -13.60
C VAL A 6 18.65 23.10 -12.99
N ARG A 7 18.40 23.86 -11.92
CA ARG A 7 17.07 23.92 -11.28
C ARG A 7 16.01 24.38 -12.26
N GLU A 8 16.25 25.49 -12.98
CA GLU A 8 15.29 26.01 -13.97
C GLU A 8 15.02 25.00 -15.08
N TYR A 9 16.07 24.35 -15.62
CA TYR A 9 15.92 23.34 -16.64
C TYR A 9 14.98 22.21 -16.20
N PHE A 10 15.15 21.65 -15.00
CA PHE A 10 14.30 20.58 -14.52
C PHE A 10 12.89 21.07 -14.12
N CYS A 11 12.74 22.30 -13.68
CA CYS A 11 11.41 22.90 -13.52
C CYS A 11 10.68 23.01 -14.86
N GLU A 12 11.37 23.38 -15.94
CA GLU A 12 10.80 23.37 -17.29
C GLU A 12 10.46 21.95 -17.78
N VAL A 13 11.28 20.94 -17.48
CA VAL A 13 10.92 19.53 -17.75
C VAL A 13 9.64 19.16 -17.02
N GLY A 14 9.51 19.52 -15.74
CA GLY A 14 8.29 19.31 -14.96
C GLY A 14 7.05 19.93 -15.58
N ARG A 15 7.13 21.22 -15.94
CA ARG A 15 6.05 21.95 -16.63
C ARG A 15 5.70 21.34 -17.98
N TYR A 16 6.70 20.97 -18.77
CA TYR A 16 6.53 20.44 -20.12
C TYR A 16 5.63 19.20 -20.15
N TRP A 17 5.90 18.21 -19.31
CA TRP A 17 5.15 16.98 -19.29
C TRP A 17 3.73 17.18 -18.74
N VAL A 18 3.55 17.99 -17.73
CA VAL A 18 2.20 18.32 -17.22
C VAL A 18 1.39 19.06 -18.28
N LYS A 19 1.97 20.11 -18.87
CA LYS A 19 1.25 20.96 -19.83
C LYS A 19 0.91 20.27 -21.13
N ASN A 20 1.82 19.46 -21.68
CA ASN A 20 1.68 18.91 -23.03
C ASN A 20 1.13 17.47 -23.05
N PHE A 21 1.28 16.72 -21.96
CA PHE A 21 0.87 15.31 -21.90
C PHE A 21 -0.14 15.03 -20.79
N HIS A 22 -0.49 16.04 -19.97
CA HIS A 22 -1.50 15.94 -18.92
C HIS A 22 -1.24 14.75 -17.99
N ILE A 23 0.03 14.58 -17.58
CA ILE A 23 0.38 13.54 -16.61
C ILE A 23 -0.24 13.86 -15.24
N ASP A 24 -0.70 12.83 -14.51
CA ASP A 24 -1.36 12.99 -13.21
C ASP A 24 -0.37 13.22 -12.06
N GLY A 25 0.90 12.89 -12.26
CA GLY A 25 1.91 13.06 -11.21
C GLY A 25 3.32 12.72 -11.64
N TRP A 26 4.24 12.98 -10.71
CA TRP A 26 5.67 12.66 -10.79
C TRP A 26 6.07 11.73 -9.66
N ARG A 27 6.73 10.62 -9.97
CA ARG A 27 7.56 9.87 -9.02
C ARG A 27 8.99 10.41 -9.13
N LEU A 28 9.52 10.88 -8.03
CA LEU A 28 10.78 11.62 -7.95
C LEU A 28 11.84 10.73 -7.27
N ASP A 29 12.82 10.35 -8.06
CA ASP A 29 13.88 9.42 -7.71
C ASP A 29 14.83 10.00 -6.67
N VAL A 30 15.30 9.16 -5.74
CA VAL A 30 16.31 9.50 -4.70
C VAL A 30 16.02 10.84 -4.02
N ALA A 31 14.76 11.06 -3.67
CA ALA A 31 14.26 12.38 -3.26
C ALA A 31 14.93 12.93 -1.99
N SER A 32 15.40 12.06 -1.11
CA SER A 32 16.10 12.43 0.13
C SER A 32 17.51 12.99 -0.07
N GLU A 33 18.13 12.77 -1.24
CA GLU A 33 19.47 13.23 -1.55
C GLU A 33 19.51 14.53 -2.39
N VAL A 34 18.35 15.05 -2.73
CA VAL A 34 18.20 16.27 -3.54
C VAL A 34 17.88 17.46 -2.65
N ASP A 35 18.41 18.61 -2.98
CA ASP A 35 18.24 19.87 -2.24
C ASP A 35 16.77 20.26 -2.06
N ASP A 36 16.39 20.59 -0.85
CA ASP A 36 15.01 21.01 -0.50
C ASP A 36 14.54 22.23 -1.30
N GLY A 37 15.43 23.19 -1.55
CA GLY A 37 15.13 24.39 -2.34
C GLY A 37 14.81 24.03 -3.79
N PHE A 38 15.41 22.97 -4.31
CA PHE A 38 15.05 22.40 -5.62
C PHE A 38 13.61 21.83 -5.58
N TRP A 39 13.27 21.01 -4.60
CA TRP A 39 11.94 20.42 -4.51
C TRP A 39 10.83 21.46 -4.34
N ARG A 40 11.07 22.50 -3.54
CA ARG A 40 10.12 23.63 -3.40
C ARG A 40 9.92 24.35 -4.73
N ALA A 41 11.00 24.60 -5.47
CA ALA A 41 10.91 25.23 -6.79
C ALA A 41 10.21 24.35 -7.82
N PHE A 42 10.53 23.05 -7.84
CA PHE A 42 9.89 22.08 -8.72
C PHE A 42 8.39 21.96 -8.45
N ARG A 43 8.01 21.81 -7.15
CA ARG A 43 6.60 21.82 -6.75
C ARG A 43 5.88 23.06 -7.24
N LYS A 44 6.43 24.23 -6.98
CA LYS A 44 5.83 25.51 -7.43
C LYS A 44 5.62 25.50 -8.94
N ALA A 45 6.64 25.14 -9.71
CA ALA A 45 6.61 25.12 -11.17
C ALA A 45 5.52 24.18 -11.73
N VAL A 46 5.39 23.00 -11.15
CA VAL A 46 4.42 21.97 -11.59
C VAL A 46 3.00 22.36 -11.18
N LYS A 47 2.81 22.78 -9.92
CA LYS A 47 1.48 23.15 -9.37
C LYS A 47 0.92 24.45 -9.94
N GLU A 48 1.74 25.32 -10.55
CA GLU A 48 1.29 26.48 -11.31
C GLU A 48 0.60 26.09 -12.62
N ILE A 49 0.94 24.93 -13.21
CA ILE A 49 0.29 24.41 -14.41
C ILE A 49 -1.00 23.67 -14.05
N ASP A 50 -0.91 22.77 -13.07
CA ASP A 50 -2.04 22.01 -12.57
C ASP A 50 -1.85 21.74 -11.07
N PRO A 51 -2.70 22.30 -10.19
CA PRO A 51 -2.60 22.14 -8.74
C PRO A 51 -2.85 20.70 -8.27
N ASP A 52 -3.53 19.87 -9.07
CA ASP A 52 -3.90 18.50 -8.71
C ASP A 52 -2.83 17.47 -9.07
N VAL A 53 -1.80 17.83 -9.85
CA VAL A 53 -0.67 16.95 -10.19
C VAL A 53 0.03 16.45 -8.92
N LEU A 54 0.12 15.16 -8.76
CA LEU A 54 0.68 14.52 -7.57
C LEU A 54 2.23 14.48 -7.62
N LEU A 55 2.89 14.84 -6.52
CA LEU A 55 4.33 14.71 -6.35
C LEU A 55 4.63 13.62 -5.32
N ILE A 56 5.21 12.52 -5.78
CA ILE A 56 5.55 11.33 -4.98
C ILE A 56 7.06 11.23 -4.87
N GLY A 57 7.61 11.45 -3.68
CA GLY A 57 9.05 11.29 -3.44
C GLY A 57 9.41 9.84 -3.16
N GLU A 58 10.54 9.38 -3.69
CA GLU A 58 11.16 8.17 -3.20
C GLU A 58 11.98 8.50 -1.95
N VAL A 59 11.42 8.12 -0.80
CA VAL A 59 12.05 8.27 0.52
C VAL A 59 11.92 6.95 1.26
N TRP A 60 13.04 6.36 1.64
CA TRP A 60 13.10 5.05 2.30
C TRP A 60 12.89 5.11 3.81
N GLU A 61 13.02 6.30 4.37
CA GLU A 61 12.94 6.59 5.80
C GLU A 61 11.64 7.31 6.14
N SER A 62 11.56 7.80 7.38
CA SER A 62 10.46 8.68 7.79
C SER A 62 10.43 9.95 6.96
N ALA A 63 9.36 10.12 6.18
CA ALA A 63 9.23 11.21 5.20
C ALA A 63 8.63 12.50 5.79
N GLY A 64 8.48 12.62 7.12
CA GLY A 64 7.84 13.77 7.75
C GLY A 64 8.42 15.12 7.36
N HIS A 65 9.72 15.19 7.08
CA HIS A 65 10.40 16.41 6.61
C HIS A 65 9.85 16.89 5.25
N TRP A 66 9.66 15.99 4.31
CA TRP A 66 9.22 16.29 2.93
C TRP A 66 7.70 16.44 2.77
N LEU A 67 6.91 15.97 3.77
CA LEU A 67 5.45 15.98 3.74
C LEU A 67 4.83 17.15 4.52
N GLN A 68 5.52 18.31 4.55
CA GLN A 68 5.02 19.53 5.21
C GLN A 68 4.07 20.37 4.33
N GLY A 69 3.87 19.96 3.08
CA GLY A 69 2.99 20.64 2.11
C GLY A 69 3.73 21.56 1.13
N ASP A 70 5.05 21.68 1.25
CA ASP A 70 5.90 22.55 0.45
C ASP A 70 6.80 21.80 -0.55
N MET A 71 6.91 20.46 -0.44
CA MET A 71 7.72 19.60 -1.33
C MET A 71 6.89 18.49 -1.97
N PHE A 72 6.50 17.45 -1.22
CA PHE A 72 5.75 16.32 -1.78
C PHE A 72 4.33 16.23 -1.22
N ASP A 73 3.45 15.59 -1.98
CA ASP A 73 2.10 15.22 -1.57
C ASP A 73 2.09 13.80 -0.99
N SER A 74 3.03 12.96 -1.42
CA SER A 74 3.13 11.54 -1.10
C SER A 74 4.57 11.07 -1.12
N THR A 75 4.79 9.90 -0.55
CA THR A 75 6.05 9.14 -0.72
C THR A 75 5.76 7.66 -0.96
N MET A 76 6.74 6.94 -1.52
CA MET A 76 6.73 5.49 -1.54
C MET A 76 6.82 4.97 -0.10
N ASN A 77 5.78 4.28 0.37
CA ASN A 77 5.63 3.90 1.78
C ASN A 77 6.38 2.61 2.10
N TYR A 78 7.69 2.68 2.20
CA TYR A 78 8.54 1.53 2.57
C TYR A 78 8.31 1.04 4.00
N ASP A 79 7.81 1.88 4.92
CA ASP A 79 7.40 1.44 6.26
C ASP A 79 6.19 0.49 6.19
N PHE A 80 5.22 0.76 5.32
CA PHE A 80 4.11 -0.15 5.06
C PHE A 80 4.63 -1.53 4.62
N ARG A 81 5.52 -1.55 3.62
CA ARG A 81 6.17 -2.77 3.15
C ARG A 81 6.87 -3.52 4.28
N LYS A 82 7.66 -2.81 5.09
CA LYS A 82 8.40 -3.39 6.23
C LYS A 82 7.45 -4.06 7.22
N HIS A 83 6.36 -3.42 7.59
CA HIS A 83 5.41 -3.99 8.54
C HIS A 83 4.64 -5.17 7.95
N CYS A 84 4.26 -5.11 6.66
CA CYS A 84 3.68 -6.24 5.95
C CYS A 84 4.64 -7.44 5.87
N ASN A 85 5.93 -7.19 5.62
CA ASN A 85 6.94 -8.25 5.58
C ASN A 85 7.03 -8.99 6.92
N LEU A 86 7.18 -8.24 8.04
CA LEU A 86 7.25 -8.82 9.38
C LEU A 86 6.01 -9.65 9.75
N PHE A 87 4.81 -9.19 9.34
CA PHE A 87 3.57 -9.83 9.74
C PHE A 87 3.15 -10.97 8.79
N PHE A 88 3.15 -10.73 7.48
CA PHE A 88 2.63 -11.72 6.51
C PHE A 88 3.71 -12.67 5.99
N ALA A 89 4.89 -12.18 5.64
CA ALA A 89 5.94 -12.99 5.04
C ALA A 89 6.79 -13.71 6.08
N GLU A 90 7.43 -12.99 6.98
CA GLU A 90 8.30 -13.56 8.03
C GLU A 90 7.50 -14.19 9.17
N GLN A 91 6.31 -13.66 9.45
CA GLN A 91 5.48 -14.02 10.60
C GLN A 91 6.21 -13.87 11.95
N SER A 92 7.14 -12.90 12.02
CA SER A 92 8.01 -12.64 13.18
C SER A 92 7.36 -11.81 14.27
N ILE A 93 6.23 -11.14 13.99
CA ILE A 93 5.45 -10.34 14.94
C ILE A 93 4.01 -10.85 15.03
N ASP A 94 3.35 -10.66 16.16
CA ASP A 94 1.94 -11.00 16.35
C ASP A 94 0.98 -9.87 15.88
N ALA A 95 -0.33 -10.11 15.97
CA ALA A 95 -1.34 -9.15 15.54
C ALA A 95 -1.33 -7.86 16.36
N SER A 96 -1.04 -7.94 17.66
CA SER A 96 -0.94 -6.78 18.56
C SER A 96 0.24 -5.88 18.17
N ASP A 97 1.41 -6.45 17.93
CA ASP A 97 2.59 -5.72 17.48
C ASP A 97 2.37 -5.10 16.09
N PHE A 98 1.75 -5.85 15.17
CA PHE A 98 1.42 -5.34 13.84
C PHE A 98 0.45 -4.17 13.91
N ALA A 99 -0.65 -4.30 14.67
CA ALA A 99 -1.63 -3.24 14.86
C ALA A 99 -1.02 -1.98 15.47
N GLY A 100 -0.13 -2.11 16.46
CA GLY A 100 0.61 -1.01 17.02
C GLY A 100 1.46 -0.28 15.99
N ARG A 101 2.27 -1.00 15.22
CA ARG A 101 3.13 -0.43 14.16
C ARG A 101 2.35 0.28 13.06
N ILE A 102 1.22 -0.31 12.63
CA ILE A 102 0.36 0.30 11.61
C ILE A 102 -0.29 1.58 12.14
N THR A 103 -0.74 1.58 13.41
CA THR A 103 -1.32 2.76 14.05
C THR A 103 -0.27 3.87 14.19
N ASP A 104 0.93 3.55 14.65
CA ASP A 104 2.04 4.51 14.75
C ASP A 104 2.40 5.11 13.39
N MET A 105 2.41 4.28 12.33
CA MET A 105 2.65 4.75 10.96
C MET A 105 1.57 5.72 10.49
N LEU A 106 0.28 5.45 10.76
CA LEU A 106 -0.83 6.33 10.38
C LEU A 106 -0.78 7.67 11.13
N MET A 107 -0.28 7.69 12.38
CA MET A 107 -0.17 8.89 13.20
C MET A 107 1.10 9.71 12.91
N ARG A 108 2.03 9.21 12.12
CA ARG A 108 3.34 9.85 11.89
C ARG A 108 3.25 11.11 11.06
N TYR A 109 2.31 11.17 10.12
CA TYR A 109 2.14 12.28 9.20
C TYR A 109 0.85 13.05 9.48
N ARG A 110 0.74 14.24 8.91
CA ARG A 110 -0.52 14.99 8.95
C ARG A 110 -1.63 14.17 8.31
N MET A 111 -2.84 14.28 8.85
CA MET A 111 -4.00 13.49 8.38
C MET A 111 -4.24 13.61 6.86
N GLN A 112 -3.95 14.77 6.26
CA GLN A 112 -4.11 14.99 4.81
C GLN A 112 -3.12 14.20 3.97
N MET A 113 -1.93 13.87 4.52
CA MET A 113 -0.87 13.17 3.80
C MET A 113 -1.00 11.65 3.89
N THR A 114 -1.65 11.14 4.92
CA THR A 114 -1.78 9.70 5.16
C THR A 114 -2.56 8.98 4.03
N PRO A 115 -3.71 9.49 3.53
CA PRO A 115 -4.43 8.86 2.43
C PRO A 115 -3.72 8.90 1.08
N ALA A 116 -2.74 9.79 0.93
CA ALA A 116 -1.97 9.94 -0.29
C ALA A 116 -0.71 9.06 -0.33
N GLN A 117 -0.35 8.36 0.76
CA GLN A 117 0.86 7.52 0.78
C GLN A 117 0.75 6.35 -0.18
N MET A 118 1.79 6.14 -1.00
CA MET A 118 1.89 5.09 -2.00
C MET A 118 2.34 3.79 -1.33
N ASN A 119 1.38 2.93 -0.94
CA ASN A 119 1.65 1.65 -0.29
C ASN A 119 2.11 0.61 -1.29
N LEU A 120 3.22 -0.05 -1.01
CA LEU A 120 3.80 -1.08 -1.86
C LEU A 120 4.16 -2.32 -1.02
N LEU A 121 4.09 -3.48 -1.63
CA LEU A 121 4.64 -4.72 -1.07
C LEU A 121 6.07 -4.97 -1.60
N ASP A 122 6.30 -4.60 -2.87
CA ASP A 122 7.60 -4.64 -3.51
C ASP A 122 7.74 -3.56 -4.60
N SER A 123 8.91 -3.48 -5.20
CA SER A 123 9.24 -2.55 -6.28
C SER A 123 10.45 -3.07 -7.07
N HIS A 124 10.91 -2.29 -8.05
CA HIS A 124 12.11 -2.58 -8.81
C HIS A 124 13.43 -2.48 -8.00
N ASP A 125 13.37 -2.04 -6.74
CA ASP A 125 14.54 -1.86 -5.86
C ASP A 125 14.57 -2.84 -4.68
N VAL A 126 13.55 -3.70 -4.56
CA VAL A 126 13.45 -4.66 -3.46
C VAL A 126 12.90 -6.01 -3.94
N SER A 127 13.23 -7.07 -3.22
CA SER A 127 12.77 -8.43 -3.51
C SER A 127 11.26 -8.53 -3.64
N ARG A 128 10.80 -9.38 -4.55
CA ARG A 128 9.38 -9.70 -4.74
C ARG A 128 8.76 -10.26 -3.47
N PHE A 129 7.61 -9.75 -3.09
CA PHE A 129 6.98 -10.09 -1.81
C PHE A 129 6.58 -11.57 -1.73
N LEU A 130 6.14 -12.16 -2.84
CA LEU A 130 5.86 -13.60 -2.91
C LEU A 130 7.11 -14.44 -2.58
N SER A 131 8.31 -13.99 -3.02
CA SER A 131 9.57 -14.67 -2.66
C SER A 131 9.87 -14.54 -1.17
N LEU A 132 9.59 -13.40 -0.55
CA LEU A 132 9.73 -13.22 0.90
C LEU A 132 8.75 -14.11 1.68
N CYS A 133 7.57 -14.40 1.10
CA CYS A 133 6.64 -15.40 1.63
C CYS A 133 7.11 -16.85 1.45
N GLY A 134 8.28 -17.09 0.87
CA GLY A 134 8.75 -18.44 0.52
C GLY A 134 7.93 -19.11 -0.58
N GLY A 135 7.27 -18.34 -1.44
CA GLY A 135 6.35 -18.83 -2.47
C GLY A 135 4.95 -19.23 -1.93
N ASP A 136 4.68 -19.02 -0.64
CA ASP A 136 3.34 -19.32 -0.08
C ASP A 136 2.31 -18.30 -0.55
N MET A 137 1.52 -18.72 -1.52
CA MET A 137 0.46 -17.93 -2.14
C MET A 137 -0.62 -17.45 -1.15
N ARG A 138 -0.87 -18.19 -0.07
CA ARG A 138 -1.86 -17.85 0.95
C ARG A 138 -1.41 -16.62 1.74
N ARG A 139 -0.15 -16.59 2.18
CA ARG A 139 0.46 -15.42 2.86
C ARG A 139 0.44 -14.20 1.96
N TYR A 140 0.80 -14.39 0.69
CA TYR A 140 0.83 -13.30 -0.28
C TYR A 140 -0.55 -12.69 -0.52
N ARG A 141 -1.59 -13.51 -0.68
CA ARG A 141 -2.98 -13.04 -0.84
C ARG A 141 -3.47 -12.21 0.36
N LEU A 142 -3.11 -12.60 1.58
CA LEU A 142 -3.45 -11.82 2.77
C LEU A 142 -2.77 -10.44 2.77
N ALA A 143 -1.51 -10.35 2.36
CA ALA A 143 -0.80 -9.08 2.22
C ALA A 143 -1.42 -8.18 1.14
N ILE A 144 -1.80 -8.75 -0.01
CA ILE A 144 -2.52 -8.05 -1.09
C ILE A 144 -3.86 -7.53 -0.57
N LEU A 145 -4.66 -8.38 0.09
CA LEU A 145 -5.94 -7.96 0.68
C LEU A 145 -5.75 -6.80 1.65
N PHE A 146 -4.75 -6.91 2.54
CA PHE A 146 -4.44 -5.84 3.49
C PHE A 146 -4.10 -4.54 2.75
N MET A 147 -3.21 -4.58 1.76
CA MET A 147 -2.85 -3.42 0.95
C MET A 147 -4.07 -2.79 0.25
N MET A 148 -4.97 -3.62 -0.31
CA MET A 148 -6.16 -3.15 -1.02
C MET A 148 -7.25 -2.60 -0.10
N THR A 149 -7.23 -2.94 1.19
CA THR A 149 -8.21 -2.48 2.17
C THR A 149 -7.67 -1.43 3.14
N PHE A 150 -6.36 -1.20 3.14
CA PHE A 150 -5.69 -0.22 4.00
C PHE A 150 -5.86 1.23 3.49
N VAL A 151 -5.53 2.21 4.34
CA VAL A 151 -5.48 3.64 4.00
C VAL A 151 -4.28 3.91 3.09
N GLY A 152 -4.47 4.72 2.07
CA GLY A 152 -3.41 5.09 1.12
C GLY A 152 -3.69 4.58 -0.29
N MET A 153 -2.73 4.75 -1.17
CA MET A 153 -2.80 4.34 -2.57
C MET A 153 -2.09 2.99 -2.74
N PRO A 154 -2.81 1.88 -3.00
CA PRO A 154 -2.19 0.60 -3.23
C PRO A 154 -1.43 0.60 -4.55
N THR A 155 -0.22 0.05 -4.54
CA THR A 155 0.64 -0.06 -5.72
C THR A 155 0.88 -1.52 -6.05
N VAL A 156 0.65 -1.87 -7.30
CA VAL A 156 0.95 -3.19 -7.86
C VAL A 156 2.19 -3.05 -8.73
N PHE A 157 3.27 -3.74 -8.38
CA PHE A 157 4.44 -3.80 -9.24
C PHE A 157 4.18 -4.80 -10.37
N TYR A 158 4.66 -4.53 -11.59
CA TYR A 158 4.37 -5.38 -12.75
C TYR A 158 4.74 -6.84 -12.48
N GLY A 159 3.86 -7.76 -12.85
CA GLY A 159 4.05 -9.20 -12.66
C GLY A 159 3.65 -9.73 -11.27
N ASP A 160 3.32 -8.88 -10.31
CA ASP A 160 2.78 -9.28 -9.01
C ASP A 160 1.52 -10.12 -9.17
N GLU A 161 0.64 -9.68 -10.05
CA GLU A 161 -0.62 -10.34 -10.40
C GLU A 161 -0.42 -11.70 -11.10
N LEU A 162 0.77 -11.93 -11.62
CA LEU A 162 1.17 -13.21 -12.24
C LEU A 162 2.01 -14.09 -11.31
N GLY A 163 2.33 -13.59 -10.11
CA GLY A 163 3.14 -14.32 -9.13
C GLY A 163 4.62 -14.37 -9.47
N VAL A 164 5.14 -13.32 -10.12
CA VAL A 164 6.57 -13.19 -10.37
C VAL A 164 7.34 -13.21 -9.06
N GLN A 165 8.42 -13.98 -9.03
CA GLN A 165 9.32 -14.13 -7.90
C GLN A 165 10.70 -13.58 -8.24
N GLY A 166 11.50 -13.26 -7.23
CA GLY A 166 12.87 -12.79 -7.36
C GLY A 166 13.39 -12.24 -6.04
N LEU A 167 14.60 -12.64 -5.65
CA LEU A 167 15.29 -12.16 -4.45
C LEU A 167 16.47 -11.24 -4.81
N SER A 168 17.10 -11.46 -5.96
CA SER A 168 18.17 -10.61 -6.50
C SER A 168 17.61 -9.58 -7.47
N GLU A 169 18.40 -8.52 -7.73
CA GLU A 169 18.03 -7.43 -8.65
C GLU A 169 17.71 -7.96 -10.06
N GLU A 170 18.50 -8.89 -10.55
CA GLU A 170 18.32 -9.52 -11.86
C GLU A 170 17.00 -10.30 -11.94
N GLU A 171 16.61 -10.96 -10.83
CA GLU A 171 15.40 -11.77 -10.76
C GLU A 171 14.14 -10.90 -10.64
N TYR A 172 14.12 -9.92 -9.72
CA TYR A 172 12.90 -9.12 -9.51
C TYR A 172 12.66 -8.05 -10.59
N ARG A 173 13.66 -7.76 -11.45
CA ARG A 173 13.55 -6.91 -12.64
C ARG A 173 13.39 -7.71 -13.95
N CYS A 174 13.03 -8.99 -13.87
CA CYS A 174 12.84 -9.82 -15.05
C CYS A 174 11.77 -9.22 -15.99
N PRO A 175 11.80 -9.58 -17.30
CA PRO A 175 10.75 -9.17 -18.23
C PRO A 175 9.36 -9.66 -17.81
N MET A 176 8.31 -8.91 -18.18
CA MET A 176 6.92 -9.29 -17.91
C MET A 176 6.59 -10.62 -18.60
N PRO A 177 6.10 -11.65 -17.85
CA PRO A 177 5.75 -12.95 -18.43
C PRO A 177 4.33 -12.93 -19.02
N TRP A 178 4.15 -12.30 -20.18
CA TRP A 178 2.87 -12.06 -20.82
C TRP A 178 2.03 -13.31 -21.09
N ASP A 179 2.66 -14.49 -21.18
CA ASP A 179 1.97 -15.75 -21.48
C ASP A 179 1.19 -16.34 -20.28
N ASN A 180 1.26 -15.72 -19.10
CA ASN A 180 0.70 -16.23 -17.84
C ASN A 180 -0.61 -15.54 -17.40
N GLU A 181 -1.42 -15.06 -18.31
CA GLU A 181 -2.54 -14.13 -18.04
C GLU A 181 -3.71 -14.70 -17.20
N ASN A 182 -3.81 -15.99 -16.99
CA ASN A 182 -4.99 -16.64 -16.39
C ASN A 182 -4.75 -17.32 -15.04
N SER A 183 -3.87 -16.75 -14.21
CA SER A 183 -3.65 -17.30 -12.88
C SER A 183 -4.83 -16.99 -11.93
N THR A 184 -5.06 -17.89 -10.97
CA THR A 184 -6.00 -17.65 -9.86
C THR A 184 -5.61 -16.40 -9.06
N LEU A 185 -4.32 -16.05 -9.05
CA LEU A 185 -3.80 -14.85 -8.41
C LEU A 185 -4.23 -13.58 -9.16
N CYS A 186 -4.18 -13.59 -10.50
CA CYS A 186 -4.65 -12.47 -11.31
C CYS A 186 -6.15 -12.19 -11.07
N THR A 187 -6.95 -13.26 -10.93
CA THR A 187 -8.37 -13.14 -10.55
C THR A 187 -8.53 -12.51 -9.17
N PHE A 188 -7.74 -12.95 -8.19
CA PHE A 188 -7.74 -12.38 -6.84
C PHE A 188 -7.42 -10.88 -6.84
N PHE A 189 -6.40 -10.43 -7.59
CA PHE A 189 -6.09 -9.02 -7.74
C PHE A 189 -7.26 -8.23 -8.35
N LYS A 190 -7.88 -8.75 -9.40
CA LYS A 190 -9.04 -8.12 -10.04
C LYS A 190 -10.22 -7.96 -9.07
N GLU A 191 -10.52 -8.98 -8.28
CA GLU A 191 -11.58 -8.96 -7.26
C GLU A 191 -11.27 -7.95 -6.15
N ALA A 192 -10.04 -7.95 -5.61
CA ALA A 192 -9.62 -7.03 -4.57
C ALA A 192 -9.65 -5.56 -5.05
N ILE A 193 -9.20 -5.29 -6.28
CA ILE A 193 -9.26 -3.96 -6.91
C ILE A 193 -10.73 -3.54 -7.13
N ALA A 194 -11.57 -4.44 -7.65
CA ALA A 194 -12.99 -4.17 -7.88
C ALA A 194 -13.73 -3.87 -6.56
N MET A 195 -13.45 -4.64 -5.51
CA MET A 195 -13.96 -4.41 -4.16
C MET A 195 -13.57 -3.01 -3.66
N ARG A 196 -12.27 -2.65 -3.72
CA ARG A 196 -11.79 -1.32 -3.29
C ARG A 196 -12.46 -0.18 -4.08
N LYS A 197 -12.63 -0.34 -5.40
CA LYS A 197 -13.30 0.66 -6.25
C LYS A 197 -14.78 0.81 -5.88
N LYS A 198 -15.45 -0.27 -5.53
CA LYS A 198 -16.88 -0.31 -5.21
C LYS A 198 -17.20 0.21 -3.80
N LEU A 199 -16.39 -0.15 -2.80
CA LEU A 199 -16.64 0.17 -1.40
C LEU A 199 -15.92 1.47 -1.03
N GLU A 200 -16.68 2.55 -0.92
CA GLU A 200 -16.15 3.89 -0.63
C GLU A 200 -15.36 3.98 0.69
N PRO A 201 -15.75 3.30 1.79
CA PRO A 201 -14.96 3.29 3.01
C PRO A 201 -13.51 2.81 2.81
N LEU A 202 -13.26 1.91 1.85
CA LEU A 202 -11.88 1.43 1.57
C LEU A 202 -11.00 2.51 0.93
N ARG A 203 -11.60 3.51 0.28
CA ARG A 203 -10.89 4.63 -0.37
C ARG A 203 -10.79 5.86 0.51
N CYS A 204 -11.87 6.23 1.17
CA CYS A 204 -12.03 7.50 1.86
C CYS A 204 -12.21 7.37 3.38
N GLY A 205 -12.41 6.15 3.90
CA GLY A 205 -12.76 5.94 5.29
C GLY A 205 -11.59 6.00 6.27
N ASP A 206 -11.91 6.24 7.52
CA ASP A 206 -11.00 6.12 8.65
C ASP A 206 -10.60 4.66 8.87
N PHE A 207 -9.47 4.46 9.54
CA PHE A 207 -8.99 3.13 9.92
C PHE A 207 -9.07 2.94 11.42
N ARG A 208 -9.67 1.84 11.86
CA ARG A 208 -9.77 1.49 13.28
C ARG A 208 -9.50 0.00 13.49
N VAL A 209 -8.55 -0.31 14.35
CA VAL A 209 -8.35 -1.68 14.83
C VAL A 209 -9.52 -2.06 15.75
N VAL A 210 -10.19 -3.17 15.45
CA VAL A 210 -11.29 -3.72 16.25
C VAL A 210 -10.75 -4.74 17.24
N SER A 211 -9.90 -5.67 16.77
CA SER A 211 -9.26 -6.68 17.61
C SER A 211 -7.89 -7.06 17.05
N ALA A 212 -6.92 -7.16 17.93
CA ALA A 212 -5.56 -7.63 17.64
C ALA A 212 -4.90 -8.11 18.95
N GLU A 213 -5.01 -9.39 19.23
CA GLU A 213 -4.53 -9.95 20.50
C GLU A 213 -3.05 -10.33 20.42
N ARG A 214 -2.38 -10.20 21.58
CA ARG A 214 -0.99 -10.64 21.74
C ARG A 214 -0.87 -12.16 21.58
N GLY A 215 0.16 -12.59 20.85
CA GLY A 215 0.38 -14.01 20.53
C GLY A 215 -0.58 -14.59 19.49
N SER A 216 -1.50 -13.78 18.94
CA SER A 216 -2.44 -14.17 17.89
C SER A 216 -1.96 -13.75 16.49
N GLY A 217 -2.37 -14.51 15.47
CA GLY A 217 -2.26 -14.12 14.05
C GLY A 217 -3.51 -13.42 13.50
N LEU A 218 -4.58 -13.28 14.29
CA LEU A 218 -5.83 -12.65 13.91
C LEU A 218 -5.77 -11.14 14.12
N ILE A 219 -5.97 -10.39 13.04
CA ILE A 219 -6.25 -8.96 13.10
C ILE A 219 -7.64 -8.67 12.53
N ILE A 220 -8.42 -7.87 13.24
CA ILE A 220 -9.73 -7.37 12.81
C ILE A 220 -9.68 -5.86 12.84
N TYR A 221 -10.02 -5.22 11.72
CA TYR A 221 -10.06 -3.77 11.61
C TYR A 221 -11.24 -3.32 10.77
N ALA A 222 -11.66 -2.09 10.95
CA ALA A 222 -12.74 -1.46 10.22
C ALA A 222 -12.27 -0.25 9.42
N ARG A 223 -12.94 -0.02 8.30
CA ARG A 223 -12.90 1.20 7.50
C ARG A 223 -14.29 1.82 7.53
N GLU A 224 -14.38 3.07 7.95
CA GLU A 224 -15.66 3.75 8.16
C GLU A 224 -15.72 5.07 7.39
N TYR A 225 -16.79 5.28 6.61
CA TYR A 225 -17.07 6.50 5.87
C TYR A 225 -18.57 6.73 5.72
N CYS A 226 -19.11 7.90 6.07
CA CYS A 226 -20.51 8.32 5.88
C CYS A 226 -21.48 7.29 6.38
N ASN A 227 -21.59 6.67 7.37
CA ASN A 227 -22.53 5.62 7.84
C ASN A 227 -22.37 4.25 7.15
N GLN A 228 -21.29 4.06 6.39
CA GLN A 228 -20.93 2.75 5.87
C GLN A 228 -19.69 2.24 6.61
N ARG A 229 -19.72 0.96 6.95
CA ARG A 229 -18.60 0.28 7.58
C ARG A 229 -18.23 -0.96 6.80
N VAL A 230 -16.92 -1.14 6.59
CA VAL A 230 -16.35 -2.37 6.07
C VAL A 230 -15.44 -2.95 7.14
N THR A 231 -15.76 -4.15 7.62
CA THR A 231 -14.94 -4.86 8.61
C THR A 231 -14.14 -5.97 7.92
N ILE A 232 -12.85 -6.02 8.18
CA ILE A 232 -11.93 -6.96 7.59
C ILE A 232 -11.31 -7.81 8.70
N CYS A 233 -11.45 -9.14 8.58
CA CYS A 233 -10.85 -10.13 9.45
C CYS A 233 -9.76 -10.87 8.67
N ILE A 234 -8.53 -10.87 9.16
CA ILE A 234 -7.39 -11.57 8.55
C ILE A 234 -6.75 -12.48 9.60
N ASN A 235 -6.73 -13.77 9.33
CA ASN A 235 -5.97 -14.74 10.11
C ASN A 235 -4.69 -15.09 9.35
N ARG A 236 -3.56 -14.53 9.76
CA ARG A 236 -2.28 -14.71 9.04
C ARG A 236 -1.66 -16.11 9.22
N GLY A 237 -2.26 -16.93 10.06
CA GLY A 237 -1.83 -18.32 10.24
C GLY A 237 -1.64 -18.76 11.69
N GLY A 238 -1.34 -20.05 11.84
CA GLY A 238 -1.12 -20.75 13.09
C GLY A 238 -2.22 -21.74 13.43
N LYS A 239 -3.47 -21.32 13.52
CA LYS A 239 -4.65 -22.19 13.75
C LYS A 239 -5.92 -21.48 13.31
N ALA A 240 -6.98 -22.24 13.14
CA ALA A 240 -8.30 -21.65 12.91
C ALA A 240 -8.80 -20.94 14.17
N VAL A 241 -9.50 -19.82 13.98
CA VAL A 241 -10.01 -18.95 15.05
C VAL A 241 -11.51 -18.72 14.86
N ASP A 242 -12.24 -18.62 15.95
CA ASP A 242 -13.68 -18.27 15.91
C ASP A 242 -13.82 -16.74 15.90
N LEU A 243 -14.76 -16.25 15.09
CA LEU A 243 -15.14 -14.85 15.06
C LEU A 243 -16.30 -14.64 16.06
N ASP A 244 -16.04 -13.98 17.18
CA ASP A 244 -16.98 -13.89 18.32
C ASP A 244 -18.16 -12.95 18.05
N GLU A 245 -17.99 -11.98 17.14
CA GLU A 245 -18.98 -10.95 16.83
C GLU A 245 -19.59 -11.11 15.43
N GLU A 246 -20.75 -10.50 15.22
CA GLU A 246 -21.33 -10.31 13.90
C GLU A 246 -20.83 -8.96 13.34
N TYR A 247 -20.23 -9.00 12.15
CA TYR A 247 -19.60 -7.84 11.53
C TYR A 247 -20.38 -7.31 10.31
N GLY A 248 -21.67 -7.63 10.20
CA GLY A 248 -22.49 -7.25 9.07
C GLY A 248 -22.63 -8.35 8.01
N LYS A 249 -23.01 -7.97 6.80
CA LYS A 249 -23.20 -8.91 5.69
C LYS A 249 -21.88 -9.32 5.07
N LEU A 250 -21.64 -10.63 4.94
CA LEU A 250 -20.46 -11.16 4.26
C LEU A 250 -20.43 -10.69 2.80
N HIS A 251 -19.34 -10.06 2.43
CA HIS A 251 -19.07 -9.55 1.08
C HIS A 251 -18.10 -10.46 0.30
N TRP A 252 -16.99 -10.88 0.95
CA TRP A 252 -15.97 -11.73 0.36
C TRP A 252 -15.20 -12.49 1.43
N SER A 253 -14.86 -13.77 1.18
CA SER A 253 -14.05 -14.54 2.10
C SER A 253 -13.31 -15.68 1.40
N GLU A 254 -12.17 -16.08 1.97
CA GLU A 254 -11.52 -17.37 1.75
C GLU A 254 -11.27 -18.03 3.11
N GLY A 255 -11.58 -19.32 3.23
CA GLY A 255 -11.36 -20.08 4.44
C GLY A 255 -12.28 -19.71 5.62
N LEU A 256 -13.47 -19.15 5.37
CA LEU A 256 -14.50 -18.93 6.39
C LEU A 256 -15.54 -20.06 6.31
N ASP A 257 -15.72 -20.79 7.42
CA ASP A 257 -16.77 -21.79 7.61
C ASP A 257 -17.65 -21.37 8.80
N HIS A 258 -18.88 -20.98 8.52
CA HIS A 258 -19.78 -20.32 9.49
C HIS A 258 -19.12 -19.10 10.16
N ARG A 259 -18.60 -19.27 11.38
CA ARG A 259 -17.88 -18.24 12.15
C ARG A 259 -16.41 -18.60 12.36
N LYS A 260 -15.95 -19.71 11.82
CA LYS A 260 -14.58 -20.20 11.99
C LYS A 260 -13.71 -19.79 10.81
N LEU A 261 -12.75 -18.92 11.06
CA LEU A 261 -11.80 -18.46 10.08
C LEU A 261 -10.57 -19.37 10.11
N CYS A 262 -10.35 -20.10 9.01
CA CYS A 262 -9.25 -21.04 8.88
C CYS A 262 -7.88 -20.38 8.95
N ASP A 263 -6.86 -21.20 9.09
CA ASP A 263 -5.46 -20.83 8.91
C ASP A 263 -5.25 -20.18 7.54
N HIS A 264 -4.64 -19.00 7.50
CA HIS A 264 -4.49 -18.13 6.32
C HIS A 264 -5.82 -17.76 5.63
N GLY A 265 -6.90 -17.65 6.40
CA GLY A 265 -8.20 -17.22 5.91
C GLY A 265 -8.43 -15.72 6.11
N PHE A 266 -9.41 -15.20 5.37
CA PHE A 266 -9.91 -13.84 5.56
C PHE A 266 -11.42 -13.76 5.34
N ALA A 267 -12.02 -12.70 5.90
CA ALA A 267 -13.41 -12.34 5.65
C ALA A 267 -13.58 -10.82 5.61
N VAL A 268 -14.39 -10.33 4.68
CA VAL A 268 -14.76 -8.93 4.52
C VAL A 268 -16.26 -8.81 4.67
N PHE A 269 -16.69 -7.98 5.60
CA PHE A 269 -18.11 -7.72 5.89
C PHE A 269 -18.46 -6.26 5.60
N VAL A 270 -19.71 -6.00 5.27
CA VAL A 270 -20.23 -4.66 4.94
C VAL A 270 -21.56 -4.45 5.69
N ASP A 271 -21.66 -3.33 6.41
CA ASP A 271 -22.87 -2.83 7.03
C ASP A 271 -23.58 -1.81 6.15
#